data_55695dfeeeb93cedb0b0616d187f167f
#
_entry.id   55695dfeeeb93cedb0b0616d187f167f
#
_cell.length_a   1.000
_cell.length_b   1.000
_cell.length_c   1.000
_cell.angle_alpha   90.00
_cell.angle_beta   90.00
_cell.angle_gamma   90.00
#
_symmetry.space_group_name_H-M   'P 1'
#
loop_
_entity.id
_entity.type
_entity.pdbx_description
1 polymer ?
#
loop_
_entity_poly.entity_id
_entity_poly.type
_entity_poly.pdbx_seq_one_letter_code
_entity_poly.pdbx_strand_id
1 'polypeptide(L)'
;MIKEIATHRSIRKFQSRAIEPAALRTSLEAAIRASTCGNMQCYTMVVTQDREQLAKLSPCHFGQVERMNAPCVVTICADVARFEAWCRERNAEPQYDNFIWFVNGCIDGMMAAQNLALEAEAQGLGICVLGTTLYTSEKIIDILKLPTGVIPVTSIAMGYPDEQPPLTDRLPFEAVVHFESYTPNTAERLNELWSVREASEQTAELVAENKTENLAQIFTQYRYKGADNVTFSKIYFEQLCKQGFFNHE
;
A
#
# COMPACT_ATOMS: atom_id res chain seq x y z
N MET A 1 -0.20 16.20 17.58
CA MET A 1 0.00 15.03 16.67
C MET A 1 0.56 13.90 17.51
N ILE A 2 0.06 12.67 17.34
CA ILE A 2 0.64 11.50 18.03
C ILE A 2 2.05 11.23 17.49
N LYS A 3 2.90 10.61 18.32
CA LYS A 3 4.33 10.45 18.05
C LYS A 3 4.59 9.68 16.75
N GLU A 4 3.92 8.58 16.55
CA GLU A 4 4.10 7.66 15.41
C GLU A 4 3.81 8.37 14.08
N ILE A 5 2.77 9.21 14.02
CA ILE A 5 2.49 10.04 12.84
C ILE A 5 3.59 11.08 12.61
N ALA A 6 4.04 11.74 13.69
CA ALA A 6 5.05 12.80 13.59
C ALA A 6 6.44 12.27 13.21
N THR A 7 6.74 11.02 13.54
CA THR A 7 8.07 10.42 13.34
C THR A 7 8.09 9.31 12.30
N HIS A 8 6.98 9.09 11.59
CA HIS A 8 6.86 8.03 10.59
C HIS A 8 7.94 8.07 9.51
N ARG A 9 8.56 6.92 9.28
CA ARG A 9 9.57 6.69 8.24
C ARG A 9 9.36 5.35 7.57
N SER A 10 9.50 5.29 6.27
CA SER A 10 9.59 3.99 5.59
C SER A 10 10.95 3.35 5.88
N ILE A 11 10.94 2.20 6.54
CA ILE A 11 12.13 1.41 6.86
C ILE A 11 12.36 0.38 5.75
N ARG A 12 13.56 0.39 5.18
CA ARG A 12 13.95 -0.48 4.04
C ARG A 12 15.10 -1.42 4.38
N LYS A 13 15.50 -1.47 5.66
CA LYS A 13 16.47 -2.40 6.19
C LYS A 13 16.02 -2.88 7.56
N PHE A 14 15.84 -4.20 7.69
CA PHE A 14 15.36 -4.83 8.91
C PHE A 14 16.40 -5.75 9.52
N GLN A 15 16.35 -5.88 10.84
CA GLN A 15 17.13 -6.87 11.58
C GLN A 15 16.67 -8.28 11.22
N SER A 16 17.58 -9.26 11.30
CA SER A 16 17.28 -10.66 10.97
C SER A 16 16.41 -11.38 12.01
N ARG A 17 16.12 -10.75 13.16
CA ARG A 17 15.29 -11.36 14.21
C ARG A 17 13.81 -11.38 13.82
N ALA A 18 13.12 -12.42 14.27
CA ALA A 18 11.68 -12.53 14.12
C ALA A 18 10.96 -11.42 14.92
N ILE A 19 9.77 -11.03 14.45
CA ILE A 19 8.89 -10.15 15.21
C ILE A 19 8.34 -10.93 16.42
N GLU A 20 8.34 -10.31 17.59
CA GLU A 20 7.71 -10.89 18.77
C GLU A 20 6.23 -11.15 18.52
N PRO A 21 5.72 -12.37 18.80
CA PRO A 21 4.33 -12.74 18.49
C PRO A 21 3.31 -11.78 19.10
N ALA A 22 3.57 -11.26 20.29
CA ALA A 22 2.67 -10.30 20.95
C ALA A 22 2.62 -8.97 20.18
N ALA A 23 3.77 -8.43 19.74
CA ALA A 23 3.83 -7.18 18.99
C ALA A 23 3.12 -7.31 17.63
N LEU A 24 3.34 -8.42 16.91
CA LEU A 24 2.63 -8.70 15.66
C LEU A 24 1.13 -8.79 15.88
N ARG A 25 0.71 -9.55 16.91
CA ARG A 25 -0.72 -9.72 17.21
C ARG A 25 -1.38 -8.38 17.56
N THR A 26 -0.77 -7.58 18.43
CA THR A 26 -1.30 -6.26 18.81
C THR A 26 -1.45 -5.35 17.59
N SER A 27 -0.45 -5.35 16.69
CA SER A 27 -0.51 -4.58 15.44
C SER A 27 -1.66 -5.02 14.51
N LEU A 28 -1.88 -6.34 14.39
CA LEU A 28 -2.98 -6.89 13.60
C LEU A 28 -4.35 -6.63 14.25
N GLU A 29 -4.44 -6.69 15.59
CA GLU A 29 -5.67 -6.35 16.32
C GLU A 29 -6.02 -4.86 16.20
N ALA A 30 -5.03 -3.97 16.18
CA ALA A 30 -5.24 -2.56 15.89
C ALA A 30 -5.76 -2.34 14.45
N ALA A 31 -5.22 -3.07 13.48
CA ALA A 31 -5.69 -3.01 12.09
C ALA A 31 -7.18 -3.28 11.98
N ILE A 32 -7.69 -4.33 12.63
CA ILE A 32 -9.12 -4.70 12.56
C ILE A 32 -10.05 -3.73 13.31
N ARG A 33 -9.50 -2.74 14.03
CA ARG A 33 -10.27 -1.66 14.65
C ARG A 33 -10.55 -0.49 13.72
N ALA A 34 -10.07 -0.54 12.47
CA ALA A 34 -10.38 0.46 11.47
C ALA A 34 -11.88 0.55 11.18
N SER A 35 -12.33 1.74 10.77
CA SER A 35 -13.69 1.93 10.25
C SER A 35 -13.85 1.20 8.93
N THR A 36 -15.02 0.61 8.71
CA THR A 36 -15.35 -0.10 7.47
C THR A 36 -16.78 0.22 7.03
N CYS A 37 -17.02 0.09 5.73
CA CYS A 37 -18.36 0.32 5.18
C CYS A 37 -19.37 -0.65 5.80
N GLY A 38 -20.42 -0.11 6.45
CA GLY A 38 -21.49 -0.91 7.08
C GLY A 38 -21.00 -1.93 8.12
N ASN A 39 -19.78 -1.81 8.62
CA ASN A 39 -19.11 -2.80 9.46
C ASN A 39 -18.99 -4.20 8.80
N MET A 40 -19.02 -4.25 7.47
CA MET A 40 -18.94 -5.49 6.69
C MET A 40 -17.51 -6.05 6.63
N GLN A 41 -16.50 -5.18 6.82
CA GLN A 41 -15.09 -5.53 6.84
C GLN A 41 -14.66 -6.25 5.54
N CYS A 42 -14.95 -5.62 4.39
CA CYS A 42 -14.70 -6.18 3.07
C CYS A 42 -13.21 -6.16 2.68
N TYR A 43 -12.35 -6.61 3.60
CA TYR A 43 -10.92 -6.76 3.40
C TYR A 43 -10.40 -7.99 4.13
N THR A 44 -9.23 -8.45 3.75
CA THR A 44 -8.50 -9.50 4.45
C THR A 44 -7.01 -9.18 4.49
N MET A 45 -6.30 -9.74 5.46
CA MET A 45 -4.86 -9.62 5.62
C MET A 45 -4.23 -11.01 5.59
N VAL A 46 -3.27 -11.23 4.69
CA VAL A 46 -2.48 -12.45 4.66
C VAL A 46 -1.09 -12.14 5.22
N VAL A 47 -0.77 -12.74 6.35
CA VAL A 47 0.52 -12.56 7.03
C VAL A 47 1.50 -13.64 6.61
N THR A 48 2.61 -13.24 6.02
CA THR A 48 3.67 -14.14 5.57
C THR A 48 4.94 -13.91 6.39
N GLN A 49 5.37 -14.93 7.14
CA GLN A 49 6.61 -14.96 7.92
C GLN A 49 7.51 -16.15 7.55
N ASP A 50 6.95 -17.15 6.87
CA ASP A 50 7.71 -18.29 6.39
C ASP A 50 8.72 -17.85 5.34
N ARG A 51 9.99 -18.24 5.51
CA ARG A 51 11.09 -17.81 4.65
C ARG A 51 10.96 -18.25 3.20
N GLU A 52 10.44 -19.47 2.96
CA GLU A 52 10.25 -19.96 1.60
C GLU A 52 9.12 -19.19 0.92
N GLN A 53 8.07 -18.88 1.65
CA GLN A 53 6.94 -18.09 1.13
C GLN A 53 7.35 -16.64 0.87
N LEU A 54 8.13 -16.02 1.77
CA LEU A 54 8.72 -14.69 1.55
C LEU A 54 9.63 -14.67 0.32
N ALA A 55 10.43 -15.72 0.11
CA ALA A 55 11.27 -15.85 -1.08
C ALA A 55 10.44 -15.92 -2.38
N LYS A 56 9.28 -16.57 -2.36
CA LYS A 56 8.34 -16.59 -3.51
C LYS A 56 7.68 -15.24 -3.75
N LEU A 57 7.36 -14.48 -2.70
CA LEU A 57 6.80 -13.13 -2.81
C LEU A 57 7.83 -12.07 -3.24
N SER A 58 9.11 -12.25 -2.92
CA SER A 58 10.15 -11.25 -3.20
C SER A 58 10.21 -10.81 -4.67
N PRO A 59 10.17 -11.71 -5.68
CA PRO A 59 10.09 -11.32 -7.08
C PRO A 59 8.84 -10.50 -7.44
N CYS A 60 7.72 -10.73 -6.76
CA CYS A 60 6.49 -9.95 -6.95
C CYS A 60 6.66 -8.49 -6.51
N HIS A 61 7.63 -8.22 -5.67
CA HIS A 61 8.00 -6.89 -5.19
C HIS A 61 9.35 -6.45 -5.75
N PHE A 62 9.74 -6.93 -6.95
CA PHE A 62 11.01 -6.61 -7.60
C PHE A 62 12.24 -6.85 -6.71
N GLY A 63 12.22 -7.90 -5.90
CA GLY A 63 13.28 -8.27 -4.97
C GLY A 63 13.37 -7.37 -3.72
N GLN A 64 12.40 -6.49 -3.48
CA GLN A 64 12.43 -5.58 -2.33
C GLN A 64 12.38 -6.32 -1.00
N VAL A 65 11.55 -7.36 -0.87
CA VAL A 65 11.40 -8.14 0.37
C VAL A 65 12.73 -8.72 0.84
N GLU A 66 13.49 -9.33 -0.08
CA GLU A 66 14.80 -9.88 0.20
C GLU A 66 15.84 -8.79 0.49
N ARG A 67 15.90 -7.73 -0.34
CA ARG A 67 16.86 -6.62 -0.14
C ARG A 67 16.66 -5.89 1.17
N MET A 68 15.43 -5.81 1.64
CA MET A 68 15.10 -5.23 2.95
C MET A 68 15.38 -6.18 4.11
N ASN A 69 15.63 -7.47 3.84
CA ASN A 69 15.68 -8.53 4.84
C ASN A 69 14.40 -8.55 5.69
N ALA A 70 13.24 -8.39 5.05
CA ALA A 70 11.96 -8.29 5.73
C ALA A 70 11.55 -9.63 6.36
N PRO A 71 11.38 -9.73 7.68
CA PRO A 71 10.98 -10.97 8.35
C PRO A 71 9.47 -11.24 8.25
N CYS A 72 8.70 -10.26 7.83
CA CYS A 72 7.25 -10.36 7.68
C CYS A 72 6.75 -9.46 6.55
N VAL A 73 5.80 -9.98 5.78
CA VAL A 73 5.00 -9.20 4.81
C VAL A 73 3.54 -9.45 5.12
N VAL A 74 2.78 -8.37 5.29
CA VAL A 74 1.32 -8.41 5.43
C VAL A 74 0.73 -7.91 4.13
N THR A 75 0.08 -8.80 3.38
CA THR A 75 -0.65 -8.46 2.15
C THR A 75 -2.09 -8.14 2.49
N ILE A 76 -2.52 -6.93 2.19
CA ILE A 76 -3.88 -6.44 2.40
C ILE A 76 -4.64 -6.60 1.10
N CYS A 77 -5.82 -7.22 1.15
CA CYS A 77 -6.65 -7.51 0.00
C CYS A 77 -8.05 -6.89 0.19
N ALA A 78 -8.65 -6.40 -0.89
CA ALA A 78 -10.09 -6.25 -0.96
C ALA A 78 -10.72 -7.66 -0.99
N ASP A 79 -11.75 -7.90 -0.18
CA ASP A 79 -12.36 -9.22 0.03
C ASP A 79 -13.86 -9.09 0.19
N VAL A 80 -14.60 -9.40 -0.85
CA VAL A 80 -16.07 -9.51 -0.82
C VAL A 80 -16.53 -10.96 -0.64
N ALA A 81 -15.64 -11.93 -0.91
CA ALA A 81 -15.96 -13.35 -0.91
C ALA A 81 -16.48 -13.83 0.45
N ARG A 82 -15.85 -13.41 1.55
CA ARG A 82 -16.27 -13.78 2.91
C ARG A 82 -17.67 -13.30 3.23
N PHE A 83 -17.97 -12.04 2.90
CA PHE A 83 -19.28 -11.45 3.18
C PHE A 83 -20.38 -12.07 2.31
N GLU A 84 -20.10 -12.29 1.03
CA GLU A 84 -21.02 -12.99 0.13
C GLU A 84 -21.30 -14.42 0.56
N ALA A 85 -20.28 -15.17 0.97
CA ALA A 85 -20.47 -16.52 1.48
C ALA A 85 -21.37 -16.52 2.71
N TRP A 86 -21.18 -15.58 3.64
CA TRP A 86 -22.06 -15.44 4.81
C TRP A 86 -23.51 -15.10 4.42
N CYS A 87 -23.72 -14.24 3.43
CA CYS A 87 -25.06 -13.91 2.91
C CYS A 87 -25.76 -15.15 2.38
N ARG A 88 -25.07 -15.93 1.54
CA ARG A 88 -25.61 -17.18 0.94
C ARG A 88 -25.98 -18.22 2.02
N GLU A 89 -25.16 -18.36 3.05
CA GLU A 89 -25.47 -19.20 4.22
C GLU A 89 -26.69 -18.74 5.02
N ARG A 90 -27.17 -17.52 4.79
CA ARG A 90 -28.37 -16.94 5.42
C ARG A 90 -29.53 -16.79 4.44
N ASN A 91 -29.47 -17.48 3.28
CA ASN A 91 -30.47 -17.43 2.20
C ASN A 91 -30.69 -16.00 1.67
N ALA A 92 -29.66 -15.16 1.69
CA ALA A 92 -29.63 -13.87 1.04
C ALA A 92 -28.90 -13.99 -0.32
N GLU A 93 -29.28 -13.16 -1.27
CA GLU A 93 -28.67 -13.10 -2.60
C GLU A 93 -27.74 -11.89 -2.69
N PRO A 94 -26.42 -12.05 -2.46
CA PRO A 94 -25.48 -10.95 -2.51
C PRO A 94 -25.15 -10.60 -3.97
N GLN A 95 -24.84 -9.32 -4.19
CA GLN A 95 -24.32 -8.77 -5.44
C GLN A 95 -23.21 -7.75 -5.13
N TYR A 96 -22.17 -8.23 -4.43
CA TYR A 96 -21.03 -7.39 -4.04
C TYR A 96 -19.82 -7.58 -4.96
N ASP A 97 -19.93 -8.45 -5.96
CA ASP A 97 -18.95 -8.76 -6.99
C ASP A 97 -18.98 -7.74 -8.15
N ASN A 98 -18.88 -6.48 -7.80
CA ASN A 98 -18.88 -5.34 -8.72
C ASN A 98 -17.81 -4.29 -8.36
N PHE A 99 -17.57 -3.34 -9.24
CA PHE A 99 -16.50 -2.36 -9.10
C PHE A 99 -16.63 -1.48 -7.85
N ILE A 100 -17.85 -1.06 -7.49
CA ILE A 100 -18.02 -0.21 -6.30
C ILE A 100 -17.64 -0.94 -5.00
N TRP A 101 -17.88 -2.25 -4.93
CA TRP A 101 -17.49 -3.03 -3.77
C TRP A 101 -15.99 -3.39 -3.76
N PHE A 102 -15.36 -3.49 -4.92
CA PHE A 102 -13.90 -3.47 -4.98
C PHE A 102 -13.34 -2.17 -4.38
N VAL A 103 -13.87 -1.01 -4.76
CA VAL A 103 -13.43 0.28 -4.22
C VAL A 103 -13.67 0.36 -2.71
N ASN A 104 -14.83 -0.07 -2.21
CA ASN A 104 -15.11 -0.14 -0.77
C ASN A 104 -14.13 -1.06 -0.04
N GLY A 105 -13.83 -2.22 -0.59
CA GLY A 105 -12.83 -3.14 -0.05
C GLY A 105 -11.42 -2.54 -0.02
N CYS A 106 -11.06 -1.75 -1.03
CA CYS A 106 -9.80 -0.99 -1.03
C CYS A 106 -9.77 0.05 0.09
N ILE A 107 -10.85 0.80 0.28
CA ILE A 107 -10.96 1.81 1.35
C ILE A 107 -10.85 1.15 2.72
N ASP A 108 -11.63 0.11 2.98
CA ASP A 108 -11.60 -0.66 4.23
C ASP A 108 -10.18 -1.20 4.51
N GLY A 109 -9.57 -1.83 3.49
CA GLY A 109 -8.24 -2.40 3.60
C GLY A 109 -7.14 -1.35 3.85
N MET A 110 -7.22 -0.18 3.20
CA MET A 110 -6.24 0.89 3.40
C MET A 110 -6.36 1.56 4.77
N MET A 111 -7.57 1.69 5.32
CA MET A 111 -7.77 2.15 6.70
C MET A 111 -7.16 1.16 7.71
N ALA A 112 -7.36 -0.14 7.49
CA ALA A 112 -6.76 -1.19 8.31
C ALA A 112 -5.23 -1.20 8.18
N ALA A 113 -4.70 -1.02 6.97
CA ALA A 113 -3.27 -0.92 6.70
C ALA A 113 -2.61 0.25 7.45
N GLN A 114 -3.26 1.40 7.50
CA GLN A 114 -2.75 2.56 8.22
C GLN A 114 -2.74 2.33 9.75
N ASN A 115 -3.79 1.73 10.31
CA ASN A 115 -3.81 1.35 11.73
C ASN A 115 -2.71 0.33 12.05
N LEU A 116 -2.53 -0.69 11.19
CA LEU A 116 -1.44 -1.66 11.30
C LEU A 116 -0.08 -0.96 11.38
N ALA A 117 0.17 -0.01 10.47
CA ALA A 117 1.43 0.71 10.41
C ALA A 117 1.70 1.51 11.68
N LEU A 118 0.70 2.28 12.15
CA LEU A 118 0.83 3.10 13.36
C LEU A 118 1.09 2.26 14.61
N GLU A 119 0.34 1.18 14.79
CA GLU A 119 0.52 0.30 15.94
C GLU A 119 1.85 -0.46 15.87
N ALA A 120 2.24 -0.93 14.68
CA ALA A 120 3.55 -1.56 14.50
C ALA A 120 4.69 -0.63 14.93
N GLU A 121 4.64 0.64 14.53
CA GLU A 121 5.62 1.65 14.96
C GLU A 121 5.56 1.91 16.47
N ALA A 122 4.39 1.92 17.08
CA ALA A 122 4.22 2.03 18.53
C ALA A 122 4.81 0.83 19.29
N GLN A 123 4.80 -0.36 18.67
CA GLN A 123 5.46 -1.58 19.17
C GLN A 123 6.98 -1.61 18.89
N GLY A 124 7.54 -0.54 18.33
CA GLY A 124 8.97 -0.45 17.99
C GLY A 124 9.37 -1.19 16.71
N LEU A 125 8.41 -1.56 15.88
CA LEU A 125 8.65 -2.09 14.55
C LEU A 125 8.82 -0.96 13.54
N GLY A 126 9.49 -1.24 12.42
CA GLY A 126 9.48 -0.41 11.25
C GLY A 126 8.59 -1.01 10.16
N ILE A 127 8.10 -0.17 9.26
CA ILE A 127 7.28 -0.62 8.12
C ILE A 127 7.75 -0.01 6.81
N CYS A 128 7.44 -0.70 5.71
CA CYS A 128 7.50 -0.15 4.37
C CYS A 128 6.30 -0.63 3.55
N VAL A 129 5.52 0.31 3.03
CA VAL A 129 4.42 0.00 2.10
C VAL A 129 4.99 -0.33 0.73
N LEU A 130 4.58 -1.47 0.16
CA LEU A 130 5.03 -1.99 -1.13
C LEU A 130 4.00 -1.72 -2.22
N GLY A 131 4.09 -0.56 -2.88
CA GLY A 131 3.21 -0.18 -4.00
C GLY A 131 3.30 -1.12 -5.21
N THR A 132 4.36 -1.92 -5.28
CA THR A 132 4.57 -2.96 -6.31
C THR A 132 3.53 -4.07 -6.30
N THR A 133 2.74 -4.19 -5.25
CA THR A 133 1.64 -5.17 -5.10
C THR A 133 0.67 -5.10 -6.29
N LEU A 134 0.36 -3.89 -6.77
CA LEU A 134 -0.56 -3.70 -7.89
C LEU A 134 0.02 -4.16 -9.23
N TYR A 135 1.34 -4.16 -9.39
CA TYR A 135 2.02 -4.45 -10.65
C TYR A 135 2.11 -5.94 -10.97
N THR A 136 2.03 -6.77 -9.96
CA THR A 136 2.21 -8.22 -10.04
C THR A 136 1.13 -8.98 -9.28
N SER A 137 -0.06 -8.40 -9.22
CA SER A 137 -1.20 -8.95 -8.46
C SER A 137 -1.54 -10.39 -8.85
N GLU A 138 -1.45 -10.75 -10.12
CA GLU A 138 -1.68 -12.12 -10.62
C GLU A 138 -0.82 -13.16 -9.88
N LYS A 139 0.50 -12.87 -9.75
CA LYS A 139 1.43 -13.79 -9.09
C LYS A 139 1.18 -13.87 -7.60
N ILE A 140 0.82 -12.74 -6.97
CA ILE A 140 0.49 -12.70 -5.54
C ILE A 140 -0.78 -13.51 -5.28
N ILE A 141 -1.80 -13.41 -6.13
CA ILE A 141 -3.03 -14.22 -6.06
C ILE A 141 -2.68 -15.70 -6.04
N ASP A 142 -1.85 -16.16 -6.99
CA ASP A 142 -1.44 -17.56 -7.10
C ASP A 142 -0.64 -18.04 -5.89
N ILE A 143 0.37 -17.25 -5.47
CA ILE A 143 1.25 -17.60 -4.33
C ILE A 143 0.46 -17.68 -3.03
N LEU A 144 -0.44 -16.73 -2.79
CA LEU A 144 -1.24 -16.65 -1.58
C LEU A 144 -2.54 -17.46 -1.68
N LYS A 145 -2.84 -18.06 -2.84
CA LYS A 145 -4.05 -18.87 -3.11
C LYS A 145 -5.32 -18.09 -2.81
N LEU A 146 -5.38 -16.84 -3.27
CA LEU A 146 -6.54 -15.99 -3.04
C LEU A 146 -7.72 -16.49 -3.88
N PRO A 147 -8.91 -16.67 -3.28
CA PRO A 147 -10.08 -17.10 -4.02
C PRO A 147 -10.67 -15.98 -4.88
N THR A 148 -11.60 -16.32 -5.76
CA THR A 148 -12.45 -15.34 -6.46
C THR A 148 -13.13 -14.41 -5.45
N GLY A 149 -13.26 -13.13 -5.77
CA GLY A 149 -13.75 -12.09 -4.87
C GLY A 149 -12.70 -11.53 -3.90
N VAL A 150 -11.41 -11.95 -4.04
CA VAL A 150 -10.30 -11.43 -3.21
C VAL A 150 -9.15 -10.99 -4.11
N ILE A 151 -8.71 -9.74 -3.98
CA ILE A 151 -7.60 -9.19 -4.78
C ILE A 151 -6.64 -8.38 -3.91
N PRO A 152 -5.30 -8.52 -4.09
CA PRO A 152 -4.34 -7.75 -3.30
C PRO A 152 -4.36 -6.27 -3.69
N VAL A 153 -4.40 -5.39 -2.68
CA VAL A 153 -4.43 -3.92 -2.83
C VAL A 153 -3.09 -3.31 -2.49
N THR A 154 -2.48 -3.74 -1.40
CA THR A 154 -1.16 -3.29 -0.96
C THR A 154 -0.49 -4.37 -0.11
N SER A 155 0.82 -4.24 0.09
CA SER A 155 1.55 -5.08 1.05
C SER A 155 2.40 -4.18 1.95
N ILE A 156 2.61 -4.62 3.19
CA ILE A 156 3.46 -3.95 4.16
C ILE A 156 4.56 -4.92 4.57
N ALA A 157 5.82 -4.58 4.24
CA ALA A 157 6.99 -5.22 4.84
C ALA A 157 7.18 -4.64 6.24
N MET A 158 7.40 -5.49 7.25
CA MET A 158 7.55 -5.06 8.63
C MET A 158 8.56 -5.92 9.38
N GLY A 159 9.21 -5.30 10.37
CA GLY A 159 10.24 -5.92 11.19
C GLY A 159 10.89 -4.91 12.13
N TYR A 160 11.86 -5.34 12.93
CA TYR A 160 12.64 -4.39 13.74
C TYR A 160 13.60 -3.61 12.83
N PRO A 161 13.61 -2.27 12.91
CA PRO A 161 14.44 -1.45 12.03
C PRO A 161 15.94 -1.68 12.28
N ASP A 162 16.73 -1.76 11.19
CA ASP A 162 18.21 -1.78 11.20
C ASP A 162 18.77 -0.51 10.52
N GLU A 163 17.96 0.53 10.45
CA GLU A 163 18.32 1.85 9.96
C GLU A 163 17.46 2.93 10.60
N GLN A 164 17.91 4.17 10.50
CA GLN A 164 17.13 5.34 10.91
C GLN A 164 17.24 6.43 9.83
N PRO A 165 16.50 6.30 8.74
CA PRO A 165 16.54 7.28 7.66
C PRO A 165 16.01 8.64 8.12
N PRO A 166 16.35 9.76 7.44
CA PRO A 166 15.76 11.06 7.72
C PRO A 166 14.25 11.05 7.48
N LEU A 167 13.56 12.01 8.08
CA LEU A 167 12.15 12.24 7.77
C LEU A 167 12.01 12.69 6.32
N THR A 168 11.06 12.08 5.61
CA THR A 168 10.69 12.54 4.28
C THR A 168 9.87 13.82 4.38
N ASP A 169 10.12 14.78 3.50
CA ASP A 169 9.33 15.98 3.35
C ASP A 169 7.87 15.68 2.99
N ARG A 170 7.04 16.68 3.14
CA ARG A 170 5.65 16.70 2.65
C ARG A 170 5.44 18.00 1.88
N LEU A 171 4.51 17.98 0.94
CA LEU A 171 4.01 19.21 0.36
C LEU A 171 3.37 20.08 1.45
N PRO A 172 3.32 21.41 1.25
CA PRO A 172 2.64 22.32 2.17
C PRO A 172 1.17 21.91 2.40
N PHE A 173 0.62 22.31 3.53
CA PHE A 173 -0.76 21.98 3.92
C PHE A 173 -1.76 22.34 2.81
N GLU A 174 -1.61 23.51 2.20
CA GLU A 174 -2.47 24.05 1.15
C GLU A 174 -2.43 23.26 -0.17
N ALA A 175 -1.43 22.40 -0.34
CA ALA A 175 -1.33 21.55 -1.52
C ALA A 175 -2.36 20.42 -1.53
N VAL A 176 -2.76 19.94 -0.36
CA VAL A 176 -3.61 18.74 -0.20
C VAL A 176 -4.87 19.02 0.60
N VAL A 177 -4.99 20.19 1.25
CA VAL A 177 -6.17 20.57 2.03
C VAL A 177 -6.81 21.80 1.38
N HIS A 178 -8.07 21.66 1.03
CA HIS A 178 -8.90 22.72 0.47
C HIS A 178 -10.13 22.88 1.37
N PHE A 179 -10.53 24.11 1.62
CA PHE A 179 -11.73 24.42 2.38
C PHE A 179 -12.89 24.69 1.42
N GLU A 180 -14.04 24.14 1.71
CA GLU A 180 -15.30 24.28 0.98
C GLU A 180 -15.27 23.73 -0.46
N SER A 181 -14.23 24.05 -1.24
CA SER A 181 -14.11 23.65 -2.64
C SER A 181 -12.65 23.46 -3.05
N TYR A 182 -12.45 22.69 -4.12
CA TYR A 182 -11.10 22.51 -4.69
C TYR A 182 -10.54 23.82 -5.25
N THR A 183 -9.33 24.18 -4.84
CA THR A 183 -8.58 25.33 -5.36
C THR A 183 -7.83 24.93 -6.63
N PRO A 184 -8.12 25.53 -7.81
CA PRO A 184 -7.42 25.22 -9.05
C PRO A 184 -5.91 25.46 -8.96
N ASN A 185 -5.15 24.63 -9.63
CA ASN A 185 -3.70 24.77 -9.72
C ASN A 185 -3.34 25.68 -10.89
N THR A 186 -2.87 26.91 -10.60
CA THR A 186 -2.21 27.77 -11.58
C THR A 186 -0.71 27.45 -11.63
N ALA A 187 0.00 27.94 -12.65
CA ALA A 187 1.45 27.76 -12.75
C ALA A 187 2.17 28.39 -11.55
N GLU A 188 1.76 29.58 -11.12
CA GLU A 188 2.32 30.28 -9.97
C GLU A 188 2.14 29.46 -8.68
N ARG A 189 0.92 28.98 -8.45
CA ARG A 189 0.61 28.13 -7.29
C ARG A 189 1.43 26.83 -7.30
N LEU A 190 1.56 26.15 -8.42
CA LEU A 190 2.37 24.93 -8.53
C LEU A 190 3.84 25.20 -8.22
N ASN A 191 4.40 26.28 -8.77
CA ASN A 191 5.78 26.68 -8.48
C ASN A 191 6.01 26.96 -6.98
N GLU A 192 5.05 27.60 -6.30
CA GLU A 192 5.11 27.84 -4.86
C GLU A 192 5.06 26.53 -4.06
N LEU A 193 4.06 25.69 -4.34
CA LEU A 193 3.83 24.42 -3.61
C LEU A 193 5.00 23.42 -3.71
N TRP A 194 5.74 23.43 -4.82
CA TRP A 194 6.83 22.48 -5.05
C TRP A 194 8.22 23.10 -4.78
N SER A 195 8.32 24.39 -4.55
CA SER A 195 9.57 25.15 -4.44
C SER A 195 10.57 24.55 -3.44
N VAL A 196 10.11 24.20 -2.24
CA VAL A 196 10.97 23.64 -1.18
C VAL A 196 11.55 22.27 -1.59
N ARG A 197 10.72 21.44 -2.19
CA ARG A 197 11.16 20.11 -2.65
C ARG A 197 12.11 20.22 -3.84
N GLU A 198 11.82 21.09 -4.80
CA GLU A 198 12.68 21.29 -5.97
C GLU A 198 14.02 21.91 -5.61
N ALA A 199 14.07 22.79 -4.59
CA ALA A 199 15.29 23.39 -4.10
C ALA A 199 16.11 22.49 -3.15
N SER A 200 15.62 21.31 -2.80
CA SER A 200 16.33 20.41 -1.87
C SER A 200 17.61 19.81 -2.47
N GLU A 201 18.62 19.60 -1.63
CA GLU A 201 19.87 18.94 -2.00
C GLU A 201 19.60 17.55 -2.61
N GLN A 202 18.69 16.77 -2.03
CA GLN A 202 18.28 15.47 -2.56
C GLN A 202 17.73 15.57 -3.99
N THR A 203 16.95 16.60 -4.30
CA THR A 203 16.47 16.83 -5.68
C THR A 203 17.61 17.17 -6.62
N ALA A 204 18.53 18.03 -6.19
CA ALA A 204 19.70 18.39 -7.01
C ALA A 204 20.57 17.16 -7.33
N GLU A 205 20.83 16.28 -6.35
CA GLU A 205 21.55 15.03 -6.56
C GLU A 205 20.83 14.11 -7.56
N LEU A 206 19.52 13.89 -7.37
CA LEU A 206 18.73 13.05 -8.28
C LEU A 206 18.69 13.59 -9.71
N VAL A 207 18.57 14.90 -9.88
CA VAL A 207 18.60 15.56 -11.20
C VAL A 207 19.95 15.36 -11.88
N ALA A 208 21.04 15.54 -11.13
CA ALA A 208 22.40 15.35 -11.66
C ALA A 208 22.68 13.88 -12.06
N GLU A 209 22.32 12.93 -11.20
CA GLU A 209 22.48 11.49 -11.45
C GLU A 209 21.74 11.02 -12.71
N ASN A 210 20.50 11.49 -12.88
CA ASN A 210 19.63 11.07 -13.99
C ASN A 210 19.79 11.97 -15.23
N LYS A 211 20.62 13.01 -15.18
CA LYS A 211 20.84 13.95 -16.28
C LYS A 211 19.53 14.56 -16.82
N THR A 212 18.65 14.94 -15.91
CA THR A 212 17.38 15.60 -16.20
C THR A 212 17.46 17.09 -15.88
N GLU A 213 16.46 17.86 -16.28
CA GLU A 213 16.38 19.29 -15.97
C GLU A 213 15.71 19.57 -14.62
N ASN A 214 14.81 18.66 -14.19
CA ASN A 214 14.01 18.84 -12.99
C ASN A 214 13.50 17.50 -12.43
N LEU A 215 12.93 17.55 -11.23
CA LEU A 215 12.40 16.38 -10.51
C LEU A 215 11.21 15.73 -11.23
N ALA A 216 10.35 16.51 -11.90
CA ALA A 216 9.18 15.98 -12.60
C ALA A 216 9.59 15.06 -13.76
N GLN A 217 10.67 15.39 -14.47
CA GLN A 217 11.22 14.52 -15.52
C GLN A 217 11.71 13.17 -14.96
N ILE A 218 12.26 13.15 -13.74
CA ILE A 218 12.69 11.89 -13.10
C ILE A 218 11.48 10.99 -12.85
N PHE A 219 10.36 11.53 -12.37
CA PHE A 219 9.15 10.75 -12.14
C PHE A 219 8.58 10.18 -13.45
N THR A 220 8.55 10.98 -14.52
CA THR A 220 7.90 10.61 -15.78
C THR A 220 8.79 9.76 -16.70
N GLN A 221 10.10 9.95 -16.66
CA GLN A 221 11.02 9.28 -17.58
C GLN A 221 11.72 8.05 -16.98
N TYR A 222 11.87 7.99 -15.65
CA TYR A 222 12.66 6.93 -15.00
C TYR A 222 11.86 6.11 -13.99
N ARG A 223 11.04 6.74 -13.12
CA ARG A 223 10.40 6.04 -11.99
C ARG A 223 9.00 5.52 -12.30
N TYR A 224 8.17 6.34 -12.94
CA TYR A 224 6.76 6.04 -13.22
C TYR A 224 6.44 6.34 -14.69
N LYS A 225 7.12 5.62 -15.59
CA LYS A 225 6.98 5.82 -17.03
C LYS A 225 5.56 5.59 -17.50
N GLY A 226 5.06 6.42 -18.40
CA GLY A 226 3.70 6.31 -18.91
C GLY A 226 3.39 4.93 -19.52
N ALA A 227 4.32 4.35 -20.27
CA ALA A 227 4.15 3.01 -20.86
C ALA A 227 4.01 1.91 -19.78
N ASP A 228 4.83 1.98 -18.71
CA ASP A 228 4.78 1.04 -17.59
C ASP A 228 3.46 1.19 -16.84
N ASN A 229 3.01 2.43 -16.57
CA ASN A 229 1.74 2.70 -15.93
C ASN A 229 0.55 2.11 -16.71
N VAL A 230 0.54 2.27 -18.04
CA VAL A 230 -0.51 1.69 -18.90
C VAL A 230 -0.46 0.15 -18.86
N THR A 231 0.72 -0.43 -18.91
CA THR A 231 0.90 -1.89 -18.87
C THR A 231 0.42 -2.48 -17.54
N PHE A 232 0.85 -1.93 -16.42
CA PHE A 232 0.44 -2.41 -15.10
C PHE A 232 -1.05 -2.16 -14.83
N SER A 233 -1.59 -1.03 -15.32
CA SER A 233 -3.04 -0.77 -15.23
C SER A 233 -3.85 -1.84 -15.94
N LYS A 234 -3.46 -2.25 -17.16
CA LYS A 234 -4.14 -3.33 -17.89
C LYS A 234 -4.06 -4.66 -17.15
N ILE A 235 -2.87 -5.03 -16.67
CA ILE A 235 -2.68 -6.27 -15.89
C ILE A 235 -3.60 -6.29 -14.68
N TYR A 236 -3.62 -5.20 -13.91
CA TYR A 236 -4.45 -5.14 -12.71
C TYR A 236 -5.94 -5.18 -13.03
N PHE A 237 -6.38 -4.47 -14.09
CA PHE A 237 -7.76 -4.51 -14.55
C PHE A 237 -8.20 -5.92 -15.00
N GLU A 238 -7.33 -6.64 -15.73
CA GLU A 238 -7.59 -8.04 -16.09
C GLU A 238 -7.75 -8.93 -14.85
N GLN A 239 -6.98 -8.69 -13.79
CA GLN A 239 -7.14 -9.44 -12.55
C GLN A 239 -8.43 -9.07 -11.82
N LEU A 240 -8.87 -7.83 -11.83
CA LEU A 240 -10.18 -7.43 -11.30
C LEU A 240 -11.31 -8.19 -12.00
N CYS A 241 -11.27 -8.29 -13.33
CA CYS A 241 -12.25 -9.07 -14.10
C CYS A 241 -12.21 -10.57 -13.72
N LYS A 242 -11.00 -11.15 -13.66
CA LYS A 242 -10.84 -12.58 -13.30
C LYS A 242 -11.29 -12.88 -11.87
N GLN A 243 -11.11 -11.93 -10.96
CA GLN A 243 -11.57 -12.03 -9.57
C GLN A 243 -13.07 -11.70 -9.41
N GLY A 244 -13.77 -11.42 -10.49
CA GLY A 244 -15.22 -11.26 -10.50
C GLY A 244 -15.73 -9.89 -10.10
N PHE A 245 -14.89 -8.88 -9.96
CA PHE A 245 -15.31 -7.52 -9.57
C PHE A 245 -16.03 -6.73 -10.67
N PHE A 246 -16.42 -7.39 -11.74
CA PHE A 246 -17.25 -6.84 -12.83
C PHE A 246 -18.37 -7.81 -13.24
N ASN A 247 -18.78 -8.73 -12.36
CA ASN A 247 -19.84 -9.69 -12.70
C ASN A 247 -21.25 -9.06 -12.71
N HIS A 248 -21.43 -8.00 -11.89
CA HIS A 248 -22.68 -7.25 -11.79
C HIS A 248 -22.44 -5.76 -12.02
N GLU A 249 -22.20 -5.40 -13.30
CA GLU A 249 -22.02 -4.02 -13.78
C GLU A 249 -23.23 -3.55 -14.59
#